data_4509efe5e02294b56ede3731e2aec668
#
_entry.id   4509efe5e02294b56ede3731e2aec668
#
_cell.length_a   1.000
_cell.length_b   1.000
_cell.length_c   1.000
_cell.angle_alpha   90.00
_cell.angle_beta   90.00
_cell.angle_gamma   90.00
#
_symmetry.space_group_name_H-M   'P 1'
#
loop_
_entity.id
_entity.type
_entity.pdbx_description
1 polymer ?
#
loop_
_entity_poly.entity_id
_entity_poly.type
_entity_poly.pdbx_seq_one_letter_code
_entity_poly.pdbx_strand_id
1 'polypeptide(L)'
;MISFQNISKIYPPHSFGKPTIAIEDVSFKVNKKEFVLIVGRSGAGKTTLLKLLLAEEKPTKGRVFFDGQDVHKIKPANFFKLRRRIGTVFQDYKLFPSKTTYENIAYVMEVMGASEEEISRNVSEVLKIVGLTNRAYNFPEELSGGERQRVAIARALIHRPEVILADEPTGNLDPYNTLDIIRLLLKIHEFGATVILATHDKEIINILGKRVITLEEGRIIRDEEKGRFIF
;
A
#
# COMPACT_ATOMS: atom_id res chain seq x y z
N MET A 1 10.52 -3.37 -12.28
CA MET A 1 9.07 -3.46 -12.14
C MET A 1 8.42 -2.09 -12.00
N ILE A 2 8.76 -1.31 -10.99
CA ILE A 2 8.25 0.07 -10.80
C ILE A 2 9.42 1.03 -10.98
N SER A 3 9.20 2.17 -11.65
CA SER A 3 10.23 3.21 -11.81
C SER A 3 9.60 4.59 -11.75
N PHE A 4 10.12 5.41 -10.86
CA PHE A 4 9.86 6.84 -10.79
C PHE A 4 11.02 7.56 -11.45
N GLN A 5 10.76 8.50 -12.36
CA GLN A 5 11.78 9.19 -13.15
C GLN A 5 11.54 10.70 -13.10
N ASN A 6 12.41 11.42 -12.38
CA ASN A 6 12.39 12.87 -12.19
C ASN A 6 11.01 13.42 -11.80
N ILE A 7 10.35 12.74 -10.86
CA ILE A 7 8.99 13.05 -10.44
C ILE A 7 8.98 14.31 -9.59
N SER A 8 8.15 15.26 -10.00
CA SER A 8 7.71 16.36 -9.15
C SER A 8 6.21 16.44 -9.09
N LYS A 9 5.66 16.73 -7.91
CA LYS A 9 4.23 16.97 -7.70
C LYS A 9 4.03 18.22 -6.87
N ILE A 10 3.32 19.16 -7.47
CA ILE A 10 2.94 20.44 -6.85
C ILE A 10 1.43 20.47 -6.80
N TYR A 11 0.87 20.67 -5.64
CA TYR A 11 -0.56 20.91 -5.47
C TYR A 11 -0.84 22.42 -5.59
N PRO A 12 -1.88 22.80 -6.34
CA PRO A 12 -2.27 24.21 -6.43
C PRO A 12 -2.69 24.72 -5.06
N PRO A 13 -2.56 26.02 -4.81
CA PRO A 13 -2.97 26.61 -3.55
C PRO A 13 -4.48 26.50 -3.36
N HIS A 14 -4.91 26.26 -2.12
CA HIS A 14 -6.29 26.46 -1.72
C HIS A 14 -6.52 27.97 -1.52
N SER A 15 -7.42 28.56 -2.32
CA SER A 15 -7.78 29.98 -2.28
C SER A 15 -6.56 30.90 -2.48
N PHE A 16 -6.19 31.72 -1.49
CA PHE A 16 -5.09 32.69 -1.54
C PHE A 16 -3.73 32.18 -1.02
N GLY A 17 -3.59 30.85 -0.83
CA GLY A 17 -2.37 30.25 -0.30
C GLY A 17 -1.22 30.16 -1.31
N LYS A 18 -0.10 29.56 -0.89
CA LYS A 18 1.01 29.18 -1.77
C LYS A 18 0.84 27.76 -2.28
N PRO A 19 1.35 27.40 -3.48
CA PRO A 19 1.38 26.02 -3.93
C PRO A 19 2.21 25.16 -2.96
N THR A 20 1.77 23.92 -2.75
CA THR A 20 2.49 22.96 -1.89
C THR A 20 3.31 22.02 -2.76
N ILE A 21 4.63 22.03 -2.59
CA ILE A 21 5.52 21.06 -3.22
C ILE A 21 5.48 19.79 -2.38
N ALA A 22 4.83 18.77 -2.89
CA ALA A 22 4.71 17.49 -2.20
C ALA A 22 5.85 16.52 -2.56
N ILE A 23 6.34 16.59 -3.81
CA ILE A 23 7.47 15.79 -4.33
C ILE A 23 8.29 16.68 -5.25
N GLU A 24 9.60 16.60 -5.13
CA GLU A 24 10.54 17.38 -5.93
C GLU A 24 11.69 16.51 -6.43
N ASP A 25 11.76 16.33 -7.75
CA ASP A 25 12.81 15.62 -8.51
C ASP A 25 13.19 14.23 -7.95
N VAL A 26 12.19 13.42 -7.64
CA VAL A 26 12.37 12.08 -7.09
C VAL A 26 12.55 11.04 -8.19
N SER A 27 13.63 10.25 -8.08
CA SER A 27 13.90 9.13 -8.99
C SER A 27 14.37 7.90 -8.21
N PHE A 28 13.68 6.77 -8.41
CA PHE A 28 14.10 5.48 -7.89
C PHE A 28 13.40 4.34 -8.64
N LYS A 29 13.87 3.10 -8.41
CA LYS A 29 13.28 1.89 -8.99
C LYS A 29 13.00 0.88 -7.89
N VAL A 30 11.93 0.09 -8.07
CA VAL A 30 11.62 -1.07 -7.24
C VAL A 30 11.57 -2.28 -8.13
N ASN A 31 12.32 -3.33 -7.78
CA ASN A 31 12.40 -4.58 -8.53
C ASN A 31 11.23 -5.52 -8.17
N LYS A 32 11.01 -6.53 -8.99
CA LYS A 32 10.06 -7.61 -8.65
C LYS A 32 10.55 -8.33 -7.40
N LYS A 33 9.61 -8.69 -6.52
CA LYS A 33 9.90 -9.40 -5.27
C LYS A 33 10.87 -8.63 -4.35
N GLU A 34 10.84 -7.31 -4.38
CA GLU A 34 11.59 -6.46 -3.47
C GLU A 34 10.68 -5.98 -2.34
N PHE A 35 11.22 -5.88 -1.12
CA PHE A 35 10.57 -5.22 -0.01
C PHE A 35 11.27 -3.89 0.22
N VAL A 36 10.55 -2.79 0.00
CA VAL A 36 11.08 -1.43 0.13
C VAL A 36 10.28 -0.64 1.14
N LEU A 37 10.97 0.05 2.03
CA LEU A 37 10.39 1.02 2.94
C LEU A 37 10.55 2.42 2.36
N ILE A 38 9.46 3.18 2.31
CA ILE A 38 9.48 4.62 2.05
C ILE A 38 9.26 5.31 3.39
N VAL A 39 10.30 5.94 3.92
CA VAL A 39 10.28 6.52 5.26
C VAL A 39 10.38 8.03 5.22
N GLY A 40 9.85 8.70 6.25
CA GLY A 40 9.88 10.16 6.37
C GLY A 40 8.81 10.65 7.32
N ARG A 41 8.96 11.88 7.79
CA ARG A 41 7.97 12.52 8.69
C ARG A 41 6.59 12.61 8.01
N SER A 42 5.56 12.88 8.79
CA SER A 42 4.26 13.22 8.23
C SER A 42 4.40 14.42 7.28
N GLY A 43 3.75 14.35 6.11
CA GLY A 43 3.87 15.39 5.08
C GLY A 43 5.13 15.29 4.18
N ALA A 44 6.04 14.34 4.38
CA ALA A 44 7.24 14.19 3.54
C ALA A 44 6.97 13.75 2.08
N GLY A 45 5.71 13.42 1.73
CA GLY A 45 5.32 13.04 0.36
C GLY A 45 5.10 11.54 0.14
N LYS A 46 5.22 10.69 1.18
CA LYS A 46 5.07 9.22 1.07
C LYS A 46 3.76 8.80 0.39
N THR A 47 2.63 9.23 0.92
CA THR A 47 1.29 8.96 0.36
C THR A 47 1.14 9.49 -1.06
N THR A 48 1.76 10.64 -1.37
CA THR A 48 1.74 11.21 -2.73
C THR A 48 2.42 10.29 -3.73
N LEU A 49 3.57 9.68 -3.39
CA LEU A 49 4.24 8.71 -4.26
C LEU A 49 3.35 7.49 -4.54
N LEU A 50 2.66 6.97 -3.50
CA LEU A 50 1.74 5.84 -3.68
C LEU A 50 0.56 6.22 -4.58
N LYS A 51 -0.04 7.40 -4.40
CA LYS A 51 -1.13 7.91 -5.24
C LYS A 51 -0.72 8.10 -6.71
N LEU A 52 0.52 8.55 -6.95
CA LEU A 52 1.07 8.67 -8.30
C LEU A 52 1.18 7.31 -8.99
N LEU A 53 1.60 6.25 -8.27
CA LEU A 53 1.67 4.89 -8.81
C LEU A 53 0.28 4.31 -9.10
N LEU A 54 -0.72 4.61 -8.28
CA LEU A 54 -2.12 4.18 -8.47
C LEU A 54 -2.88 4.97 -9.54
N ALA A 55 -2.23 5.97 -10.16
CA ALA A 55 -2.87 6.93 -11.06
C ALA A 55 -4.08 7.66 -10.42
N GLU A 56 -4.06 7.84 -9.10
CA GLU A 56 -5.02 8.68 -8.38
C GLU A 56 -4.65 10.16 -8.50
N GLU A 57 -3.34 10.42 -8.60
CA GLU A 57 -2.76 11.74 -8.85
C GLU A 57 -1.87 11.70 -10.10
N LYS A 58 -1.77 12.83 -10.80
CA LYS A 58 -0.81 12.99 -11.89
C LYS A 58 0.41 13.77 -11.43
N PRO A 59 1.62 13.40 -11.86
CA PRO A 59 2.81 14.20 -11.59
C PRO A 59 2.73 15.54 -12.32
N THR A 60 3.33 16.58 -11.75
CA THR A 60 3.53 17.88 -12.40
C THR A 60 4.67 17.78 -13.42
N LYS A 61 5.71 16.98 -13.09
CA LYS A 61 6.83 16.66 -13.99
C LYS A 61 7.24 15.20 -13.76
N GLY A 62 7.96 14.65 -14.76
CA GLY A 62 8.48 13.28 -14.71
C GLY A 62 7.46 12.22 -15.12
N ARG A 63 7.81 10.93 -14.91
CA ARG A 63 7.00 9.78 -15.32
C ARG A 63 7.08 8.64 -14.31
N VAL A 64 5.97 7.95 -14.13
CA VAL A 64 5.90 6.73 -13.32
C VAL A 64 5.64 5.55 -14.25
N PHE A 65 6.44 4.49 -14.11
CA PHE A 65 6.31 3.29 -14.91
C PHE A 65 5.98 2.08 -14.03
N PHE A 66 5.09 1.24 -14.54
CA PHE A 66 4.80 -0.08 -14.01
C PHE A 66 5.02 -1.12 -15.13
N ASP A 67 5.98 -2.02 -14.97
CA ASP A 67 6.42 -3.00 -15.99
C ASP A 67 6.70 -2.35 -17.36
N GLY A 68 7.38 -1.21 -17.36
CA GLY A 68 7.75 -0.49 -18.58
C GLY A 68 6.62 0.34 -19.18
N GLN A 69 5.38 0.22 -18.69
CA GLN A 69 4.25 1.04 -19.12
C GLN A 69 4.17 2.33 -18.31
N ASP A 70 4.11 3.47 -18.97
CA ASP A 70 3.86 4.76 -18.33
C ASP A 70 2.43 4.79 -17.77
N VAL A 71 2.34 4.85 -16.43
CA VAL A 71 1.08 4.76 -15.68
C VAL A 71 0.10 5.86 -16.09
N HIS A 72 0.61 7.06 -16.35
CA HIS A 72 -0.23 8.23 -16.63
C HIS A 72 -0.61 8.36 -18.11
N LYS A 73 -0.09 7.48 -18.98
CA LYS A 73 -0.53 7.30 -20.37
C LYS A 73 -1.61 6.24 -20.53
N ILE A 74 -1.92 5.48 -19.48
CA ILE A 74 -3.04 4.54 -19.46
C ILE A 74 -4.35 5.34 -19.58
N LYS A 75 -5.23 4.94 -20.49
CA LYS A 75 -6.56 5.54 -20.60
C LYS A 75 -7.34 5.28 -19.31
N PRO A 76 -8.10 6.27 -18.77
CA PRO A 76 -8.86 6.11 -17.51
C PRO A 76 -9.72 4.85 -17.47
N ALA A 77 -10.37 4.50 -18.58
CA ALA A 77 -11.16 3.27 -18.71
C ALA A 77 -10.35 1.97 -18.49
N ASN A 78 -9.02 2.02 -18.50
CA ASN A 78 -8.12 0.87 -18.30
C ASN A 78 -7.38 0.92 -16.95
N PHE A 79 -7.58 1.91 -16.10
CA PHE A 79 -6.92 1.98 -14.78
C PHE A 79 -7.23 0.76 -13.90
N PHE A 80 -8.40 0.14 -14.08
CA PHE A 80 -8.75 -1.09 -13.38
C PHE A 80 -7.73 -2.22 -13.64
N LYS A 81 -7.14 -2.30 -14.85
CA LYS A 81 -6.12 -3.30 -15.20
C LYS A 81 -4.82 -3.11 -14.40
N LEU A 82 -4.41 -1.86 -14.16
CA LEU A 82 -3.29 -1.53 -13.29
C LEU A 82 -3.61 -1.88 -11.84
N ARG A 83 -4.78 -1.41 -11.34
CA ARG A 83 -5.18 -1.57 -9.94
C ARG A 83 -5.43 -3.04 -9.54
N ARG A 84 -5.83 -3.88 -10.49
CA ARG A 84 -5.92 -5.35 -10.27
C ARG A 84 -4.56 -6.01 -9.99
N ARG A 85 -3.45 -5.37 -10.37
CA ARG A 85 -2.10 -5.88 -10.10
C ARG A 85 -1.50 -5.35 -8.80
N ILE A 86 -2.21 -4.44 -8.13
CA ILE A 86 -1.76 -3.74 -6.93
C ILE A 86 -2.81 -3.88 -5.83
N GLY A 87 -2.43 -4.46 -4.71
CA GLY A 87 -3.22 -4.47 -3.48
C GLY A 87 -2.84 -3.26 -2.62
N THR A 88 -3.84 -2.54 -2.10
CA THR A 88 -3.62 -1.35 -1.26
C THR A 88 -4.11 -1.57 0.16
N VAL A 89 -3.27 -1.20 1.13
CA VAL A 89 -3.55 -1.24 2.56
C VAL A 89 -3.37 0.16 3.12
N PHE A 90 -4.40 0.70 3.78
CA PHE A 90 -4.41 2.05 4.31
C PHE A 90 -4.45 2.04 5.86
N GLN A 91 -4.02 3.13 6.46
CA GLN A 91 -4.05 3.35 7.90
C GLN A 91 -5.49 3.35 8.47
N ASP A 92 -6.46 3.88 7.73
CA ASP A 92 -7.87 4.00 8.11
C ASP A 92 -8.73 2.80 7.68
N TYR A 93 -8.09 1.66 7.35
CA TYR A 93 -8.69 0.39 6.94
C TYR A 93 -9.58 0.48 5.69
N LYS A 94 -10.35 1.54 5.51
CA LYS A 94 -11.34 1.77 4.42
C LYS A 94 -12.30 0.59 4.23
N LEU A 95 -12.73 -0.02 5.32
CA LEU A 95 -13.71 -1.11 5.29
C LEU A 95 -15.12 -0.56 5.07
N PHE A 96 -15.96 -1.37 4.43
CA PHE A 96 -17.39 -1.10 4.32
C PHE A 96 -18.06 -1.43 5.65
N PRO A 97 -18.59 -0.44 6.40
CA PRO A 97 -19.12 -0.69 7.76
C PRO A 97 -20.39 -1.55 7.76
N SER A 98 -21.15 -1.54 6.67
CA SER A 98 -22.38 -2.33 6.50
C SER A 98 -22.17 -3.73 5.94
N LYS A 99 -20.91 -4.15 5.76
CA LYS A 99 -20.53 -5.47 5.25
C LYS A 99 -19.72 -6.23 6.28
N THR A 100 -19.99 -7.53 6.39
CA THR A 100 -19.19 -8.45 7.21
C THR A 100 -17.74 -8.54 6.73
N THR A 101 -16.86 -9.15 7.52
CA THR A 101 -15.50 -9.47 7.14
C THR A 101 -15.43 -10.23 5.81
N TYR A 102 -16.26 -11.29 5.68
CA TYR A 102 -16.37 -12.07 4.45
C TYR A 102 -16.73 -11.20 3.26
N GLU A 103 -17.80 -10.42 3.36
CA GLU A 103 -18.29 -9.56 2.28
C GLU A 103 -17.32 -8.43 1.92
N ASN A 104 -16.59 -7.87 2.89
CA ASN A 104 -15.54 -6.90 2.63
C ASN A 104 -14.43 -7.47 1.74
N ILE A 105 -14.08 -8.75 1.94
CA ILE A 105 -13.06 -9.43 1.15
C ILE A 105 -13.63 -9.88 -0.19
N ALA A 106 -14.83 -10.51 -0.18
CA ALA A 106 -15.51 -11.03 -1.35
C ALA A 106 -15.78 -9.97 -2.42
N TYR A 107 -16.12 -8.75 -1.98
CA TYR A 107 -16.49 -7.63 -2.85
C TYR A 107 -15.50 -7.38 -4.00
N VAL A 108 -14.20 -7.54 -3.74
CA VAL A 108 -13.17 -7.34 -4.78
C VAL A 108 -13.32 -8.36 -5.90
N MET A 109 -13.60 -9.63 -5.55
CA MET A 109 -13.78 -10.69 -6.54
C MET A 109 -15.11 -10.57 -7.27
N GLU A 110 -16.19 -10.13 -6.57
CA GLU A 110 -17.48 -9.82 -7.17
C GLU A 110 -17.33 -8.77 -8.28
N VAL A 111 -16.64 -7.65 -7.98
CA VAL A 111 -16.34 -6.59 -8.96
C VAL A 111 -15.49 -7.12 -10.13
N MET A 112 -14.68 -8.15 -9.89
CA MET A 112 -13.87 -8.80 -10.94
C MET A 112 -14.67 -9.80 -11.78
N GLY A 113 -15.90 -10.14 -11.39
CA GLY A 113 -16.78 -11.08 -12.09
C GLY A 113 -16.47 -12.54 -11.80
N ALA A 114 -15.87 -12.85 -10.65
CA ALA A 114 -15.62 -14.23 -10.22
C ALA A 114 -16.94 -14.96 -9.86
N SER A 115 -16.96 -16.28 -10.01
CA SER A 115 -18.11 -17.10 -9.60
C SER A 115 -18.21 -17.20 -8.07
N GLU A 116 -19.42 -17.48 -7.55
CA GLU A 116 -19.65 -17.64 -6.11
C GLU A 116 -18.77 -18.75 -5.51
N GLU A 117 -18.57 -19.83 -6.25
CA GLU A 117 -17.71 -20.95 -5.83
C GLU A 117 -16.24 -20.51 -5.69
N GLU A 118 -15.75 -19.73 -6.66
CA GLU A 118 -14.40 -19.16 -6.67
C GLU A 118 -14.21 -18.18 -5.51
N ILE A 119 -15.20 -17.30 -5.28
CA ILE A 119 -15.23 -16.35 -4.16
C ILE A 119 -15.17 -17.11 -2.83
N SER A 120 -16.05 -18.07 -2.60
CA SER A 120 -16.12 -18.83 -1.35
C SER A 120 -14.79 -19.52 -1.03
N ARG A 121 -14.19 -20.18 -2.01
CA ARG A 121 -12.90 -20.87 -1.86
C ARG A 121 -11.79 -19.88 -1.52
N ASN A 122 -11.63 -18.80 -2.31
CA ASN A 122 -10.53 -17.86 -2.15
C ASN A 122 -10.68 -17.02 -0.86
N VAL A 123 -11.90 -16.61 -0.47
CA VAL A 123 -12.13 -15.89 0.78
C VAL A 123 -11.77 -16.77 1.98
N SER A 124 -12.18 -18.05 1.96
CA SER A 124 -11.81 -19.00 3.01
C SER A 124 -10.29 -19.19 3.14
N GLU A 125 -9.58 -19.25 2.01
CA GLU A 125 -8.11 -19.35 1.98
C GLU A 125 -7.45 -18.10 2.56
N VAL A 126 -7.87 -16.92 2.11
CA VAL A 126 -7.30 -15.64 2.59
C VAL A 126 -7.60 -15.41 4.07
N LEU A 127 -8.80 -15.74 4.56
CA LEU A 127 -9.16 -15.66 5.98
C LEU A 127 -8.22 -16.51 6.86
N LYS A 128 -7.83 -17.71 6.37
CA LYS A 128 -6.82 -18.55 7.06
C LYS A 128 -5.45 -17.88 7.08
N ILE A 129 -5.02 -17.27 5.96
CA ILE A 129 -3.72 -16.59 5.86
C ILE A 129 -3.61 -15.45 6.88
N VAL A 130 -4.69 -14.65 7.03
CA VAL A 130 -4.71 -13.51 7.96
C VAL A 130 -5.18 -13.86 9.37
N GLY A 131 -5.52 -15.13 9.65
CA GLY A 131 -5.93 -15.61 10.99
C GLY A 131 -7.31 -15.10 11.43
N LEU A 132 -8.26 -14.94 10.52
CA LEU A 132 -9.59 -14.39 10.79
C LEU A 132 -10.74 -15.36 10.45
N THR A 133 -10.47 -16.68 10.37
CA THR A 133 -11.50 -17.67 10.01
C THR A 133 -12.74 -17.59 10.92
N ASN A 134 -12.53 -17.37 12.23
CA ASN A 134 -13.63 -17.29 13.22
C ASN A 134 -14.32 -15.92 13.25
N ARG A 135 -13.86 -14.98 12.43
CA ARG A 135 -14.39 -13.60 12.32
C ARG A 135 -15.06 -13.32 10.97
N ALA A 136 -15.27 -14.36 10.16
CA ALA A 136 -15.80 -14.21 8.80
C ALA A 136 -17.12 -13.42 8.73
N TYR A 137 -18.01 -13.61 9.70
CA TYR A 137 -19.33 -12.99 9.73
C TYR A 137 -19.46 -11.79 10.66
N ASN A 138 -18.35 -11.37 11.30
CA ASN A 138 -18.34 -10.16 12.13
C ASN A 138 -18.30 -8.89 11.25
N PHE A 139 -19.00 -7.85 11.70
CA PHE A 139 -18.94 -6.52 11.13
C PHE A 139 -17.69 -5.76 11.62
N PRO A 140 -17.20 -4.74 10.88
CA PRO A 140 -16.01 -3.98 11.27
C PRO A 140 -16.07 -3.36 12.68
N GLU A 141 -17.24 -2.99 13.17
CA GLU A 141 -17.43 -2.43 14.51
C GLU A 141 -17.19 -3.44 15.64
N GLU A 142 -17.37 -4.73 15.37
CA GLU A 142 -17.15 -5.83 16.30
C GLU A 142 -15.68 -6.30 16.34
N LEU A 143 -14.82 -5.74 15.49
CA LEU A 143 -13.42 -6.13 15.35
C LEU A 143 -12.49 -5.15 16.09
N SER A 144 -11.42 -5.69 16.66
CA SER A 144 -10.30 -4.87 17.15
C SER A 144 -9.61 -4.12 16.00
N GLY A 145 -8.78 -3.10 16.32
CA GLY A 145 -7.99 -2.38 15.32
C GLY A 145 -7.10 -3.30 14.49
N GLY A 146 -6.40 -4.24 15.15
CA GLY A 146 -5.56 -5.23 14.47
C GLY A 146 -6.36 -6.20 13.58
N GLU A 147 -7.56 -6.63 14.03
CA GLU A 147 -8.44 -7.46 13.20
C GLU A 147 -8.94 -6.69 11.98
N ARG A 148 -9.36 -5.42 12.13
CA ARG A 148 -9.74 -4.56 11.00
C ARG A 148 -8.61 -4.42 9.99
N GLN A 149 -7.37 -4.22 10.45
CA GLN A 149 -6.22 -4.13 9.57
C GLN A 149 -5.94 -5.44 8.84
N ARG A 150 -6.09 -6.59 9.51
CA ARG A 150 -5.98 -7.90 8.85
C ARG A 150 -7.08 -8.11 7.79
N VAL A 151 -8.30 -7.60 8.01
CA VAL A 151 -9.35 -7.61 6.96
C VAL A 151 -8.94 -6.73 5.77
N ALA A 152 -8.40 -5.54 6.00
CA ALA A 152 -7.91 -4.66 4.93
C ALA A 152 -6.78 -5.33 4.12
N ILE A 153 -5.86 -6.03 4.78
CA ILE A 153 -4.81 -6.82 4.13
C ILE A 153 -5.41 -7.99 3.35
N ALA A 154 -6.35 -8.73 3.92
CA ALA A 154 -7.04 -9.83 3.25
C ALA A 154 -7.72 -9.36 1.96
N ARG A 155 -8.42 -8.23 2.02
CA ARG A 155 -9.03 -7.58 0.86
C ARG A 155 -8.00 -7.17 -0.20
N ALA A 156 -6.83 -6.71 0.21
CA ALA A 156 -5.75 -6.38 -0.70
C ALA A 156 -5.11 -7.62 -1.34
N LEU A 157 -5.19 -8.79 -0.71
CA LEU A 157 -4.57 -10.04 -1.17
C LEU A 157 -5.47 -10.91 -2.05
N ILE A 158 -6.79 -10.81 -1.90
CA ILE A 158 -7.75 -11.77 -2.46
C ILE A 158 -7.60 -11.98 -3.97
N HIS A 159 -7.21 -10.95 -4.69
CA HIS A 159 -7.01 -10.98 -6.13
C HIS A 159 -5.57 -11.30 -6.55
N ARG A 160 -4.72 -11.77 -5.61
CA ARG A 160 -3.31 -12.18 -5.82
C ARG A 160 -2.47 -11.11 -6.54
N PRO A 161 -2.36 -9.90 -6.00
CA PRO A 161 -1.64 -8.81 -6.65
C PRO A 161 -0.14 -9.09 -6.73
N GLU A 162 0.53 -8.47 -7.72
CA GLU A 162 1.99 -8.52 -7.85
C GLU A 162 2.70 -7.57 -6.86
N VAL A 163 1.99 -6.52 -6.43
CA VAL A 163 2.49 -5.48 -5.53
C VAL A 163 1.51 -5.22 -4.40
N ILE A 164 2.02 -5.12 -3.19
CA ILE A 164 1.28 -4.57 -2.04
C ILE A 164 1.84 -3.19 -1.74
N LEU A 165 0.96 -2.19 -1.74
CA LEU A 165 1.23 -0.83 -1.26
C LEU A 165 0.59 -0.67 0.12
N ALA A 166 1.40 -0.48 1.15
CA ALA A 166 0.91 -0.25 2.50
C ALA A 166 1.28 1.16 2.95
N ASP A 167 0.27 2.00 3.17
CA ASP A 167 0.43 3.39 3.62
C ASP A 167 0.10 3.49 5.11
N GLU A 168 1.14 3.61 5.94
CA GLU A 168 1.06 3.68 7.42
C GLU A 168 0.16 2.57 8.04
N PRO A 169 0.31 1.28 7.66
CA PRO A 169 -0.65 0.23 7.99
C PRO A 169 -0.73 -0.08 9.49
N THR A 170 0.16 0.48 10.29
CA THR A 170 0.27 0.23 11.74
C THR A 170 0.03 1.48 12.58
N GLY A 171 -0.26 2.64 11.94
CA GLY A 171 -0.32 3.93 12.62
C GLY A 171 -1.43 4.07 13.68
N ASN A 172 -2.41 3.17 13.69
CA ASN A 172 -3.52 3.16 14.66
C ASN A 172 -3.51 1.89 15.54
N LEU A 173 -2.38 1.18 15.64
CA LEU A 173 -2.27 -0.10 16.33
C LEU A 173 -1.34 0.01 17.54
N ASP A 174 -1.61 -0.85 18.52
CA ASP A 174 -0.68 -1.09 19.62
C ASP A 174 0.56 -1.86 19.15
N PRO A 175 1.65 -1.91 19.93
CA PRO A 175 2.91 -2.56 19.55
C PRO A 175 2.78 -4.05 19.17
N TYR A 176 1.89 -4.79 19.84
CA TYR A 176 1.70 -6.23 19.56
C TYR A 176 1.03 -6.45 18.21
N ASN A 177 -0.09 -5.74 17.97
CA ASN A 177 -0.75 -5.79 16.69
C ASN A 177 0.14 -5.25 15.55
N THR A 178 0.96 -4.22 15.82
CA THR A 178 1.96 -3.70 14.87
C THR A 178 2.90 -4.82 14.41
N LEU A 179 3.51 -5.56 15.34
CA LEU A 179 4.42 -6.66 15.00
C LEU A 179 3.71 -7.75 14.18
N ASP A 180 2.47 -8.08 14.52
CA ASP A 180 1.71 -9.10 13.78
C ASP A 180 1.39 -8.66 12.34
N ILE A 181 1.05 -7.40 12.13
CA ILE A 181 0.86 -6.85 10.78
C ILE A 181 2.17 -6.87 9.97
N ILE A 182 3.28 -6.50 10.60
CA ILE A 182 4.60 -6.54 9.94
C ILE A 182 5.00 -7.96 9.57
N ARG A 183 4.80 -8.93 10.47
CA ARG A 183 5.02 -10.36 10.18
C ARG A 183 4.16 -10.86 9.02
N LEU A 184 2.90 -10.42 8.97
CA LEU A 184 2.01 -10.76 7.88
C LEU A 184 2.50 -10.19 6.54
N LEU A 185 2.94 -8.93 6.49
CA LEU A 185 3.52 -8.32 5.28
C LEU A 185 4.82 -9.02 4.84
N LEU A 186 5.67 -9.45 5.78
CA LEU A 186 6.86 -10.26 5.48
C LEU A 186 6.47 -11.60 4.85
N LYS A 187 5.50 -12.30 5.43
CA LYS A 187 5.00 -13.58 4.88
C LYS A 187 4.43 -13.41 3.47
N ILE A 188 3.70 -12.32 3.21
CA ILE A 188 3.19 -12.00 1.87
C ILE A 188 4.35 -11.78 0.88
N HIS A 189 5.40 -11.09 1.31
CA HIS A 189 6.61 -10.90 0.52
C HIS A 189 7.33 -12.24 0.23
N GLU A 190 7.43 -13.13 1.21
CA GLU A 190 8.01 -14.49 1.04
C GLU A 190 7.22 -15.31 0.02
N PHE A 191 5.92 -15.13 -0.10
CA PHE A 191 5.10 -15.72 -1.17
C PHE A 191 5.32 -15.09 -2.55
N GLY A 192 6.21 -14.11 -2.65
CA GLY A 192 6.69 -13.56 -3.92
C GLY A 192 6.06 -12.22 -4.33
N ALA A 193 5.26 -11.60 -3.48
CA ALA A 193 4.78 -10.24 -3.73
C ALA A 193 5.90 -9.21 -3.56
N THR A 194 5.87 -8.15 -4.37
CA THR A 194 6.63 -6.93 -4.12
C THR A 194 5.90 -6.12 -3.05
N VAL A 195 6.59 -5.62 -2.03
CA VAL A 195 5.98 -4.83 -0.96
C VAL A 195 6.61 -3.45 -0.90
N ILE A 196 5.79 -2.41 -0.95
CA ILE A 196 6.18 -1.03 -0.68
C ILE A 196 5.45 -0.58 0.58
N LEU A 197 6.18 -0.38 1.65
CA LEU A 197 5.68 0.03 2.95
C LEU A 197 6.07 1.48 3.22
N ALA A 198 5.10 2.38 3.23
CA ALA A 198 5.28 3.75 3.69
C ALA A 198 5.06 3.80 5.20
N THR A 199 6.04 4.29 5.95
CA THR A 199 5.96 4.42 7.41
C THR A 199 6.90 5.49 7.94
N HIS A 200 6.61 5.99 9.14
CA HIS A 200 7.52 6.83 9.93
C HIS A 200 7.98 6.14 11.22
N ASP A 201 7.59 4.88 11.43
CA ASP A 201 7.90 4.12 12.64
C ASP A 201 9.34 3.59 12.60
N LYS A 202 10.16 4.09 13.54
CA LYS A 202 11.58 3.77 13.67
C LYS A 202 11.83 2.31 14.01
N GLU A 203 10.99 1.71 14.85
CA GLU A 203 11.15 0.34 15.30
C GLU A 203 10.93 -0.63 14.14
N ILE A 204 9.88 -0.40 13.36
CA ILE A 204 9.59 -1.18 12.15
C ILE A 204 10.76 -1.15 11.18
N ILE A 205 11.33 0.04 10.93
CA ILE A 205 12.44 0.23 10.00
C ILE A 205 13.65 -0.61 10.45
N ASN A 206 13.99 -0.54 11.74
CA ASN A 206 15.14 -1.26 12.30
C ASN A 206 14.93 -2.77 12.35
N ILE A 207 13.71 -3.22 12.66
CA ILE A 207 13.37 -4.65 12.72
C ILE A 207 13.43 -5.31 11.34
N LEU A 208 12.93 -4.62 10.31
CA LEU A 208 12.82 -5.18 8.97
C LEU A 208 14.18 -5.35 8.27
N GLY A 209 15.13 -4.43 8.46
CA GLY A 209 16.45 -4.48 7.83
C GLY A 209 16.39 -4.61 6.29
N LYS A 210 15.36 -4.05 5.67
CA LYS A 210 15.13 -4.04 4.22
C LYS A 210 15.64 -2.74 3.61
N ARG A 211 15.53 -2.59 2.28
CA ARG A 211 15.86 -1.33 1.60
C ARG A 211 14.99 -0.20 2.11
N VAL A 212 15.62 0.93 2.39
CA VAL A 212 14.98 2.14 2.93
C VAL A 212 15.26 3.32 2.01
N ILE A 213 14.19 3.95 1.55
CA ILE A 213 14.22 5.22 0.82
C ILE A 213 13.69 6.29 1.77
N THR A 214 14.55 7.22 2.18
CA THR A 214 14.16 8.29 3.10
C THR A 214 13.76 9.54 2.33
N LEU A 215 12.55 10.01 2.62
CA LEU A 215 12.00 11.26 2.10
C LEU A 215 12.03 12.35 3.15
N GLU A 216 12.51 13.52 2.77
CA GLU A 216 12.43 14.75 3.53
C GLU A 216 12.03 15.89 2.59
N GLU A 217 11.02 16.68 2.98
CA GLU A 217 10.50 17.81 2.20
C GLU A 217 10.27 17.50 0.71
N GLY A 218 9.75 16.30 0.43
CA GLY A 218 9.45 15.83 -0.93
C GLY A 218 10.64 15.34 -1.73
N ARG A 219 11.85 15.28 -1.17
CA ARG A 219 13.07 14.82 -1.83
C ARG A 219 13.59 13.52 -1.23
N ILE A 220 14.26 12.71 -2.04
CA ILE A 220 15.02 11.56 -1.52
C ILE A 220 16.35 12.10 -0.98
N ILE A 221 16.56 11.89 0.33
CA ILE A 221 17.84 12.23 0.98
C ILE A 221 18.73 10.99 1.17
N ARG A 222 18.14 9.79 1.08
CA ARG A 222 18.85 8.53 1.27
C ARG A 222 18.11 7.39 0.57
N ASP A 223 18.87 6.43 -0.02
CA ASP A 223 18.40 5.17 -0.57
C ASP A 223 19.44 4.09 -0.22
N GLU A 224 19.11 3.20 0.71
CA GLU A 224 20.03 2.21 1.29
C GLU A 224 19.43 0.79 1.22
N GLU A 225 20.18 -0.18 0.69
CA GLU A 225 19.73 -1.57 0.54
C GLU A 225 19.41 -2.25 1.87
N LYS A 226 20.09 -1.89 2.96
CA LYS A 226 19.85 -2.34 4.33
C LYS A 226 19.85 -1.12 5.24
N GLY A 227 18.79 -0.32 5.12
CA GLY A 227 18.70 0.91 5.88
C GLY A 227 18.34 0.66 7.34
N ARG A 228 18.87 1.55 8.20
CA ARG A 228 18.45 1.73 9.58
C ARG A 228 17.86 3.13 9.70
N PHE A 229 17.02 3.32 10.71
CA PHE A 229 16.55 4.64 11.02
C PHE A 229 17.72 5.46 11.61
N ILE A 230 18.22 6.43 10.87
CA ILE A 230 19.24 7.39 11.30
C ILE A 230 18.68 8.79 10.98
N PHE A 231 18.53 9.61 11.99
CA PHE A 231 18.41 11.06 11.86
C PHE A 231 19.69 11.71 12.31
#